data_67ccb2748d0ab417ecb32a18f36978f3
#
_entry.id   67ccb2748d0ab417ecb32a18f36978f3
#
_cell.length_a   1.000
_cell.length_b   1.000
_cell.length_c   1.000
_cell.angle_alpha   90.00
_cell.angle_beta   90.00
_cell.angle_gamma   90.00
#
_symmetry.space_group_name_H-M   'P 1'
#
loop_
_entity.id
_entity.type
_entity.pdbx_description
1 polymer ?
#
loop_
_entity_poly.entity_id
_entity_poly.type
_entity_poly.pdbx_seq_one_letter_code
_entity_poly.pdbx_strand_id
1 'polypeptide(L)'
;MTKYRFSEGAALVFGGSGGLGTGIVNLLAESGSDVALTYFKNKESAENNLANIQKLGRDGLIGSVDLLDLQAVEKFSKEAKNKFGKIHSVIFATGPFLHIMPVLEAKPEDVY
;
A
#
# COMPACT_ATOMS: atom_id res chain seq x y z
N MET A 1 -4.44 -4.02 -21.57
CA MET A 1 -5.35 -2.98 -21.07
C MET A 1 -6.09 -3.50 -19.86
N THR A 2 -5.98 -2.81 -18.74
CA THR A 2 -6.69 -3.20 -17.53
C THR A 2 -8.15 -2.79 -17.64
N LYS A 3 -9.03 -3.75 -17.44
CA LYS A 3 -10.47 -3.48 -17.37
C LYS A 3 -10.89 -3.01 -15.99
N TYR A 4 -10.02 -3.19 -15.01
CA TYR A 4 -10.28 -2.78 -13.64
C TYR A 4 -9.67 -1.42 -13.38
N ARG A 5 -10.49 -0.56 -12.80
CA ARG A 5 -10.01 0.67 -12.17
C ARG A 5 -10.39 0.61 -10.72
N PHE A 6 -9.45 0.96 -9.88
CA PHE A 6 -9.74 1.06 -8.46
C PHE A 6 -10.63 2.27 -8.20
N SER A 7 -11.43 2.17 -7.16
CA SER A 7 -12.17 3.31 -6.67
C SER A 7 -11.19 4.40 -6.21
N GLU A 8 -11.68 5.59 -6.06
CA GLU A 8 -10.89 6.71 -5.58
C GLU A 8 -10.16 6.38 -4.29
N GLY A 9 -8.97 6.92 -4.14
CA GLY A 9 -8.14 6.69 -2.97
C GLY A 9 -6.91 5.87 -3.28
N ALA A 10 -6.33 5.27 -2.26
CA ALA A 10 -5.09 4.53 -2.38
C ALA A 10 -5.18 3.11 -1.84
N ALA A 11 -4.30 2.27 -2.33
CA ALA A 11 -4.00 0.99 -1.71
C ALA A 11 -2.89 1.19 -0.69
N LEU A 12 -2.99 0.52 0.44
CA LEU A 12 -1.97 0.54 1.48
C LEU A 12 -1.27 -0.82 1.47
N VAL A 13 0.02 -0.82 1.18
CA VAL A 13 0.80 -2.05 1.02
C VAL A 13 1.87 -2.13 2.10
N PHE A 14 1.70 -3.02 3.05
CA PHE A 14 2.71 -3.29 4.06
C PHE A 14 3.73 -4.29 3.51
N GLY A 15 5.01 -3.88 3.50
CA GLY A 15 6.06 -4.70 2.92
C GLY A 15 6.21 -4.53 1.41
N GLY A 16 5.85 -3.37 0.89
CA GLY A 16 5.86 -3.11 -0.55
C GLY A 16 7.24 -2.96 -1.18
N SER A 17 8.31 -3.08 -0.41
CA SER A 17 9.67 -2.93 -0.92
C SER A 17 10.35 -4.25 -1.29
N GLY A 18 9.78 -5.39 -0.92
CA GLY A 18 10.31 -6.69 -1.32
C GLY A 18 9.92 -7.06 -2.74
N GLY A 19 10.40 -8.22 -3.23
CA GLY A 19 10.12 -8.66 -4.60
C GLY A 19 8.63 -8.81 -4.90
N LEU A 20 7.90 -9.48 -4.02
CA LEU A 20 6.45 -9.64 -4.17
C LEU A 20 5.75 -8.29 -4.05
N GLY A 21 6.14 -7.49 -3.05
CA GLY A 21 5.55 -6.18 -2.84
C GLY A 21 5.78 -5.23 -4.00
N THR A 22 6.96 -5.27 -4.60
CA THR A 22 7.29 -4.46 -5.77
C THR A 22 6.35 -4.77 -6.94
N GLY A 23 6.11 -6.05 -7.20
CA GLY A 23 5.19 -6.46 -8.26
C GLY A 23 3.77 -5.97 -8.01
N ILE A 24 3.31 -6.08 -6.76
CA ILE A 24 1.97 -5.63 -6.36
C ILE A 24 1.84 -4.12 -6.50
N VAL A 25 2.82 -3.37 -6.02
CA VAL A 25 2.82 -1.90 -6.10
C VAL A 25 2.73 -1.45 -7.55
N ASN A 26 3.53 -2.04 -8.43
CA ASN A 26 3.51 -1.69 -9.84
C ASN A 26 2.16 -2.02 -10.49
N LEU A 27 1.60 -3.17 -10.17
CA LEU A 27 0.30 -3.56 -10.70
C LEU A 27 -0.80 -2.60 -10.26
N LEU A 28 -0.79 -2.20 -8.99
CA LEU A 28 -1.76 -1.24 -8.47
C LEU A 28 -1.66 0.10 -9.17
N ALA A 29 -0.44 0.61 -9.33
CA ALA A 29 -0.22 1.89 -10.00
C ALA A 29 -0.63 1.83 -11.48
N GLU A 30 -0.30 0.75 -12.17
CA GLU A 30 -0.72 0.53 -13.55
C GLU A 30 -2.23 0.47 -13.68
N SER A 31 -2.91 -0.02 -12.64
CA SER A 31 -4.36 -0.12 -12.62
C SER A 31 -5.06 1.15 -12.16
N GLY A 32 -4.31 2.23 -11.99
CA GLY A 32 -4.87 3.54 -11.71
C GLY A 32 -5.02 3.89 -10.23
N SER A 33 -4.38 3.15 -9.35
CA SER A 33 -4.45 3.43 -7.91
C SER A 33 -3.24 4.23 -7.44
N ASP A 34 -3.47 5.17 -6.54
CA ASP A 34 -2.42 5.71 -5.71
C ASP A 34 -1.99 4.64 -4.71
N VAL A 35 -0.76 4.68 -4.25
CA VAL A 35 -0.21 3.63 -3.41
C VAL A 35 0.59 4.20 -2.25
N ALA A 36 0.25 3.77 -1.04
CA ALA A 36 1.08 3.97 0.13
C ALA A 36 1.75 2.64 0.45
N LEU A 37 3.06 2.63 0.60
CA LEU A 37 3.79 1.40 0.86
C LEU A 37 4.80 1.57 1.99
N THR A 38 5.05 0.48 2.70
CA THR A 38 6.01 0.49 3.79
C THR A 38 7.23 -0.36 3.47
N TYR A 39 8.33 0.00 4.08
CA TYR A 39 9.54 -0.81 4.12
C TYR A 39 10.02 -0.88 5.57
N PHE A 40 10.89 -1.82 5.86
CA PHE A 40 11.52 -1.87 7.17
C PHE A 40 12.99 -1.48 7.09
N LYS A 41 13.76 -2.12 6.23
CA LYS A 41 15.20 -1.87 6.11
C LYS A 41 15.61 -1.42 4.72
N ASN A 42 14.89 -1.80 3.69
CA ASN A 42 15.29 -1.55 2.31
C ASN A 42 14.66 -0.27 1.76
N LYS A 43 15.18 0.86 2.24
CA LYS A 43 14.69 2.18 1.83
C LYS A 43 14.89 2.42 0.34
N GLU A 44 16.02 2.00 -0.20
CA GLU A 44 16.33 2.21 -1.62
C GLU A 44 15.29 1.56 -2.52
N SER A 45 14.90 0.33 -2.23
CA SER A 45 13.87 -0.36 -2.98
C SER A 45 12.52 0.36 -2.89
N ALA A 46 12.18 0.85 -1.70
CA ALA A 46 10.94 1.63 -1.52
C ALA A 46 10.96 2.93 -2.31
N GLU A 47 12.09 3.62 -2.32
CA GLU A 47 12.24 4.86 -3.11
C GLU A 47 12.14 4.58 -4.60
N ASN A 48 12.69 3.48 -5.08
CA ASN A 48 12.57 3.07 -6.47
C ASN A 48 11.11 2.78 -6.82
N ASN A 49 10.39 2.12 -5.93
CA ASN A 49 8.96 1.86 -6.13
C ASN A 49 8.15 3.16 -6.17
N LEU A 50 8.47 4.11 -5.30
CA LEU A 50 7.83 5.41 -5.33
C LEU A 50 8.06 6.12 -6.65
N ALA A 51 9.30 6.10 -7.15
CA ALA A 51 9.63 6.70 -8.44
C ALA A 51 8.83 6.07 -9.58
N ASN A 52 8.66 4.75 -9.56
CA ASN A 52 7.86 4.05 -10.57
C ASN A 52 6.37 4.42 -10.48
N ILE A 53 5.83 4.55 -9.28
CA ILE A 53 4.45 4.99 -9.08
C ILE A 53 4.24 6.36 -9.71
N GLN A 54 5.15 7.29 -9.45
CA GLN A 54 5.08 8.64 -9.98
C GLN A 54 5.24 8.65 -11.50
N LYS A 55 6.12 7.82 -12.03
CA LYS A 55 6.32 7.67 -13.47
C LYS A 55 5.08 7.18 -14.18
N LEU A 56 4.27 6.37 -13.50
CA LEU A 56 2.99 5.88 -14.02
C LEU A 56 1.85 6.89 -13.84
N GLY A 57 2.15 8.09 -13.38
CA GLY A 57 1.18 9.15 -13.22
C GLY A 57 0.35 9.07 -11.95
N ARG A 58 0.76 8.25 -10.98
CA ARG A 58 0.06 8.11 -9.72
C ARG A 58 0.84 8.75 -8.59
N ASP A 59 0.17 8.99 -7.48
CA ASP A 59 0.79 9.53 -6.28
C ASP A 59 1.13 8.39 -5.32
N GLY A 60 2.17 8.58 -4.53
CA GLY A 60 2.63 7.57 -3.60
C GLY A 60 3.10 8.15 -2.28
N LEU A 61 3.18 7.28 -1.30
CA LEU A 61 3.72 7.59 0.02
C LEU A 61 4.55 6.39 0.48
N ILE A 62 5.74 6.64 0.99
CA ILE A 62 6.55 5.57 1.58
C ILE A 62 6.83 5.87 3.03
N GLY A 63 7.01 4.84 3.82
CA GLY A 63 7.39 4.99 5.22
C GLY A 63 8.08 3.76 5.77
N SER A 64 8.93 3.98 6.75
CA SER A 64 9.58 2.88 7.47
C SER A 64 8.66 2.41 8.58
N VAL A 65 8.27 1.15 8.55
CA VAL A 65 7.36 0.58 9.55
C VAL A 65 7.83 -0.81 9.91
N ASP A 66 8.04 -1.03 11.20
CA ASP A 66 8.18 -2.36 11.75
C ASP A 66 6.77 -2.89 12.02
N LEU A 67 6.38 -3.96 11.36
CA LEU A 67 5.03 -4.51 11.47
C LEU A 67 4.73 -5.09 12.85
N LEU A 68 5.74 -5.29 13.68
CA LEU A 68 5.56 -5.69 15.07
C LEU A 68 5.25 -4.49 15.98
N ASP A 69 5.41 -3.28 15.47
CA ASP A 69 5.10 -2.05 16.19
C ASP A 69 3.74 -1.52 15.74
N LEU A 70 2.71 -1.83 16.52
CA LEU A 70 1.35 -1.44 16.19
C LEU A 70 1.16 0.07 16.11
N GLN A 71 1.90 0.82 16.91
CA GLN A 71 1.80 2.28 16.87
C GLN A 71 2.34 2.83 15.55
N ALA A 72 3.42 2.26 15.05
CA ALA A 72 3.98 2.64 13.76
C ALA A 72 3.02 2.30 12.62
N VAL A 73 2.37 1.14 12.69
CA VAL A 73 1.37 0.72 11.71
C VAL A 73 0.20 1.71 11.69
N GLU A 74 -0.32 2.06 12.86
CA GLU A 74 -1.42 3.01 12.96
C GLU A 74 -1.03 4.40 12.44
N LYS A 75 0.15 4.86 12.82
CA LYS A 75 0.64 6.17 12.39
C LYS A 75 0.73 6.26 10.88
N PHE A 76 1.33 5.27 10.24
CA PHE A 76 1.46 5.25 8.79
C PHE A 76 0.09 5.15 8.11
N SER A 77 -0.80 4.34 8.65
CA SER A 77 -2.16 4.21 8.12
C SER A 77 -2.91 5.53 8.16
N LYS A 78 -2.77 6.28 9.23
CA LYS A 78 -3.38 7.61 9.34
C LYS A 78 -2.77 8.61 8.37
N GLU A 79 -1.45 8.59 8.22
CA GLU A 79 -0.77 9.46 7.25
C GLU A 79 -1.26 9.18 5.83
N ALA A 80 -1.38 7.91 5.46
CA ALA A 80 -1.88 7.51 4.15
C ALA A 80 -3.32 7.96 3.93
N LYS A 81 -4.17 7.77 4.92
CA LYS A 81 -5.56 8.19 4.84
C LYS A 81 -5.68 9.71 4.72
N ASN A 82 -4.88 10.45 5.48
CA ASN A 82 -4.89 11.91 5.42
C ASN A 82 -4.42 12.42 4.05
N LYS A 83 -3.40 11.78 3.47
CA LYS A 83 -2.87 12.18 2.17
C LYS A 83 -3.85 11.86 1.03
N PHE A 84 -4.42 10.68 1.02
CA PHE A 84 -5.21 10.19 -0.11
C PHE A 84 -6.71 10.29 0.09
N GLY A 85 -7.17 10.60 1.29
CA GLY A 85 -8.58 10.75 1.62
C GLY A 85 -9.31 9.44 1.84
N LYS A 86 -8.94 8.39 1.13
CA LYS A 86 -9.58 7.08 1.23
C LYS A 86 -8.56 5.99 0.97
N ILE A 87 -8.65 4.92 1.74
CA ILE A 87 -7.89 3.69 1.52
C ILE A 87 -8.89 2.62 1.06
N HIS A 88 -8.76 2.17 -0.17
CA HIS A 88 -9.70 1.18 -0.71
C HIS A 88 -9.25 -0.26 -0.50
N SER A 89 -7.96 -0.49 -0.25
CA SER A 89 -7.43 -1.84 -0.06
C SER A 89 -6.23 -1.81 0.86
N VAL A 90 -6.10 -2.84 1.68
CA VAL A 90 -4.91 -3.05 2.52
C VAL A 90 -4.32 -4.41 2.15
N ILE A 91 -3.03 -4.42 1.85
CA ILE A 91 -2.32 -5.61 1.40
C ILE A 91 -1.10 -5.83 2.29
N PHE A 92 -0.96 -7.03 2.81
CA PHE A 92 0.24 -7.44 3.54
C PHE A 92 1.07 -8.33 2.63
N ALA A 93 2.17 -7.81 2.13
CA ALA A 93 3.08 -8.51 1.21
C ALA A 93 4.33 -8.96 1.95
N THR A 94 4.14 -9.49 3.15
CA THR A 94 5.23 -9.93 4.02
C THR A 94 5.12 -11.42 4.29
N GLY A 95 6.23 -12.12 4.20
CA GLY A 95 6.26 -13.56 4.43
C GLY A 95 5.81 -14.35 3.20
N PRO A 96 5.59 -15.65 3.37
CA PRO A 96 5.29 -16.54 2.24
C PRO A 96 3.87 -16.44 1.71
N PHE A 97 2.98 -15.78 2.43
CA PHE A 97 1.57 -15.67 2.06
C PHE A 97 1.18 -14.24 1.84
N LEU A 98 0.38 -14.02 0.80
CA LEU A 98 -0.19 -12.72 0.49
C LEU A 98 -1.56 -12.63 1.14
N HIS A 99 -1.79 -11.58 1.91
CA HIS A 99 -3.09 -11.30 2.49
C HIS A 99 -3.63 -10.00 1.89
N ILE A 100 -4.77 -10.09 1.27
CA ILE A 100 -5.46 -8.93 0.71
C ILE A 100 -6.76 -8.76 1.48
N MET A 101 -6.92 -7.59 2.08
CA MET A 101 -8.13 -7.25 2.80
C MET A 101 -8.76 -6.02 2.15
N PRO A 102 -9.90 -6.18 1.49
CA PRO A 102 -10.61 -5.01 0.97
C PRO A 102 -11.13 -4.17 2.14
N VAL A 103 -10.90 -2.87 2.05
CA VAL A 103 -11.41 -1.95 3.04
C VAL A 103 -12.73 -1.42 2.53
N LEU A 104 -13.79 -2.11 2.90
CA LEU A 104 -15.14 -1.64 2.67
C LEU A 104 -15.56 -0.84 3.90
N GLU A 105 -16.80 -0.39 3.94
CA GLU A 105 -17.35 0.30 5.09
C GLU A 105 -17.67 -0.67 6.23
N ALA A 106 -16.77 -1.64 6.44
CA ALA A 106 -16.95 -2.64 7.47
C ALA A 106 -16.67 -2.06 8.85
N LYS A 107 -17.46 -2.49 9.80
CA LYS A 107 -17.20 -2.18 11.20
C LYS A 107 -16.03 -3.05 11.67
N PRO A 108 -15.30 -2.63 12.72
CA PRO A 108 -14.17 -3.43 13.21
C PRO A 108 -14.53 -4.90 13.49
N GLU A 109 -15.70 -5.17 13.99
CA GLU A 109 -16.15 -6.53 14.26
C GLU A 109 -16.39 -7.36 13.00
N ASP A 110 -16.52 -6.75 11.85
CA ASP A 110 -16.73 -7.44 10.59
C ASP A 110 -15.42 -7.83 9.90
N VAL A 111 -14.31 -7.35 10.42
CA VAL A 111 -12.98 -7.57 9.82
C VAL A 111 -12.34 -8.86 10.34
N TYR A 112 -12.82 -9.40 11.43
CA TYR A 112 -12.25 -10.58 12.07
C TYR A 112 -13.13 -11.80 11.94
#